data_cb09d14a9c54c342daf872284444e712
#
_entry.id   cb09d14a9c54c342daf872284444e712
#
_cell.length_a   1.000
_cell.length_b   1.000
_cell.length_c   1.000
_cell.angle_alpha   90.00
_cell.angle_beta   90.00
_cell.angle_gamma   90.00
#
_symmetry.space_group_name_H-M   'P 1'
#
loop_
_entity.id
_entity.type
_entity.pdbx_description
1 polymer ?
#
loop_
_entity_poly.entity_id
_entity_poly.type
_entity_poly.pdbx_seq_one_letter_code
_entity_poly.pdbx_strand_id
1 'polypeptide(L)'
;TFTVTVTVNPEPVVANQTITTCSNVALNYSLDALISGAGDTYTYTVASSNAISVPAGSPRAVASAANITDVYTNTTAAAVTITYTVTPIGSNGCTGNTFTVTVTVNPEPVVANQTITTCSDVALNYSLDALITGAGDTYTYSVASSNAASVPAGSPRAVASAANITDVYTNTTNAPVTITNRVPPTS
;
A
#
# COMPACT_ATOMS: atom_id res chain seq x y z
N THR A 1 40.03 -51.50 16.46
CA THR A 1 39.75 -50.28 15.70
C THR A 1 38.26 -49.99 15.73
N PHE A 2 37.88 -48.75 15.94
CA PHE A 2 36.49 -48.25 15.82
C PHE A 2 36.48 -47.04 14.91
N THR A 3 35.31 -46.72 14.29
CA THR A 3 35.12 -45.61 13.39
C THR A 3 34.14 -44.63 14.04
N VAL A 4 34.43 -43.35 13.95
CA VAL A 4 33.51 -42.28 14.30
C VAL A 4 33.11 -41.57 13.02
N THR A 5 31.81 -41.55 12.70
CA THR A 5 31.27 -40.85 11.54
C THR A 5 30.53 -39.62 12.02
N VAL A 6 30.89 -38.47 11.48
CA VAL A 6 30.21 -37.18 11.79
C VAL A 6 29.57 -36.66 10.51
N THR A 7 28.28 -36.34 10.59
CA THR A 7 27.54 -35.66 9.53
C THR A 7 27.40 -34.20 9.92
N VAL A 8 27.84 -33.30 9.06
CA VAL A 8 27.68 -31.87 9.23
C VAL A 8 26.61 -31.38 8.27
N ASN A 9 25.49 -30.93 8.82
CA ASN A 9 24.40 -30.38 8.04
C ASN A 9 24.67 -28.92 7.65
N PRO A 10 24.26 -28.46 6.46
CA PRO A 10 24.40 -27.07 6.07
C PRO A 10 23.42 -26.17 6.84
N GLU A 11 23.83 -24.92 7.07
CA GLU A 11 22.95 -23.87 7.57
C GLU A 11 22.16 -23.23 6.43
N PRO A 12 20.94 -22.70 6.68
CA PRO A 12 20.21 -21.91 5.70
C PRO A 12 20.94 -20.61 5.37
N VAL A 13 21.06 -20.27 4.09
CA VAL A 13 21.67 -19.02 3.61
C VAL A 13 20.68 -18.26 2.74
N VAL A 14 20.35 -17.03 3.15
CA VAL A 14 19.42 -16.14 2.44
C VAL A 14 20.05 -14.77 2.25
N ALA A 15 19.93 -14.21 1.06
CA ALA A 15 20.31 -12.82 0.79
C ALA A 15 19.25 -11.84 1.30
N ASN A 16 19.66 -10.60 1.61
CA ASN A 16 18.76 -9.52 1.98
C ASN A 16 17.75 -9.23 0.86
N GLN A 17 16.53 -8.92 1.24
CA GLN A 17 15.40 -8.66 0.35
C GLN A 17 14.91 -7.22 0.47
N THR A 18 14.34 -6.70 -0.61
CA THR A 18 13.72 -5.37 -0.64
C THR A 18 12.38 -5.48 -1.38
N ILE A 19 11.34 -4.95 -0.78
CA ILE A 19 9.99 -4.89 -1.35
C ILE A 19 9.37 -3.52 -1.14
N THR A 20 8.40 -3.18 -1.96
CA THR A 20 7.64 -1.93 -1.84
C THR A 20 6.16 -2.27 -1.76
N THR A 21 5.44 -1.57 -0.90
CA THR A 21 3.99 -1.68 -0.77
C THR A 21 3.38 -0.29 -0.59
N CYS A 22 2.08 -0.19 -0.78
CA CYS A 22 1.32 1.01 -0.44
C CYS A 22 0.80 0.93 1.00
N SER A 23 0.45 2.08 1.56
CA SER A 23 -0.30 2.16 2.82
C SER A 23 -1.55 1.30 2.77
N ASN A 24 -1.88 0.63 3.90
CA ASN A 24 -3.06 -0.23 4.06
C ASN A 24 -3.10 -1.50 3.18
N VAL A 25 -2.03 -1.84 2.48
CA VAL A 25 -1.93 -3.08 1.70
C VAL A 25 -1.16 -4.14 2.49
N ALA A 26 -1.73 -5.34 2.58
CA ALA A 26 -1.07 -6.46 3.25
C ALA A 26 0.15 -6.94 2.44
N LEU A 27 1.25 -7.22 3.13
CA LEU A 27 2.52 -7.60 2.48
C LEU A 27 2.44 -8.92 1.72
N ASN A 28 1.78 -9.93 2.29
CA ASN A 28 1.70 -11.29 1.73
C ASN A 28 3.04 -11.85 1.23
N TYR A 29 4.11 -11.57 1.97
CA TYR A 29 5.47 -11.94 1.58
C TYR A 29 5.86 -13.30 2.17
N SER A 30 6.18 -14.27 1.31
CA SER A 30 6.53 -15.62 1.74
C SER A 30 8.02 -15.73 2.08
N LEU A 31 8.32 -16.10 3.32
CA LEU A 31 9.68 -16.44 3.75
C LEU A 31 10.09 -17.83 3.24
N ASP A 32 9.15 -18.76 3.12
CA ASP A 32 9.40 -20.11 2.59
C ASP A 32 9.91 -20.12 1.15
N ALA A 33 9.53 -19.12 0.36
CA ALA A 33 10.00 -19.00 -1.02
C ALA A 33 11.52 -18.70 -1.10
N LEU A 34 12.14 -18.29 0.01
CA LEU A 34 13.56 -17.91 0.07
C LEU A 34 14.48 -19.08 0.43
N ILE A 35 13.95 -20.13 1.06
CA ILE A 35 14.70 -21.28 1.52
C ILE A 35 14.04 -22.55 0.98
N SER A 36 14.82 -23.41 0.37
CA SER A 36 14.33 -24.70 -0.14
C SER A 36 14.40 -25.76 0.94
N GLY A 37 13.34 -25.92 1.73
CA GLY A 37 13.27 -26.99 2.72
C GLY A 37 11.87 -27.08 3.34
N ALA A 38 11.26 -28.25 3.34
CA ALA A 38 10.00 -28.45 4.04
C ALA A 38 10.27 -28.53 5.55
N GLY A 39 9.56 -27.71 6.33
CA GLY A 39 9.66 -27.69 7.79
C GLY A 39 10.62 -26.67 8.38
N ASP A 40 11.12 -25.72 7.56
CA ASP A 40 11.89 -24.59 8.05
C ASP A 40 11.03 -23.65 8.91
N THR A 41 11.65 -23.00 9.90
CA THR A 41 10.99 -22.04 10.78
C THR A 41 11.76 -20.73 10.78
N TYR A 42 11.08 -19.64 11.13
CA TYR A 42 11.64 -18.29 11.09
C TYR A 42 11.29 -17.54 12.35
N THR A 43 12.27 -16.84 12.90
CA THR A 43 12.03 -15.81 13.91
C THR A 43 12.46 -14.47 13.36
N TYR A 44 11.74 -13.40 13.67
CA TYR A 44 12.16 -12.07 13.23
C TYR A 44 11.80 -10.97 14.23
N THR A 45 12.58 -9.90 14.18
CA THR A 45 12.29 -8.63 14.83
C THR A 45 11.92 -7.61 13.76
N VAL A 46 11.12 -6.62 14.13
CA VAL A 46 10.65 -5.58 13.20
C VAL A 46 11.02 -4.21 13.75
N ALA A 47 11.54 -3.36 12.89
CA ALA A 47 11.87 -1.97 13.20
C ALA A 47 11.26 -1.04 12.13
N SER A 48 10.86 0.15 12.53
CA SER A 48 10.35 1.19 11.63
C SER A 48 11.26 2.42 11.67
N SER A 49 11.53 3.01 10.52
CA SER A 49 12.25 4.29 10.42
C SER A 49 11.44 5.48 10.99
N ASN A 50 10.12 5.30 11.15
CA ASN A 50 9.23 6.27 11.80
C ASN A 50 8.24 5.53 12.72
N ALA A 51 8.72 5.08 13.87
CA ALA A 51 7.93 4.27 14.79
C ALA A 51 6.77 5.02 15.47
N ILE A 52 6.76 6.35 15.43
CA ILE A 52 5.68 7.17 15.98
C ILE A 52 4.46 7.14 15.06
N SER A 53 4.67 7.37 13.77
CA SER A 53 3.58 7.45 12.79
C SER A 53 3.25 6.11 12.12
N VAL A 54 4.28 5.26 11.99
CA VAL A 54 4.13 3.90 11.41
C VAL A 54 4.84 2.92 12.35
N PRO A 55 4.17 2.46 13.41
CA PRO A 55 4.79 1.56 14.38
C PRO A 55 5.13 0.20 13.77
N ALA A 56 6.27 -0.33 14.15
CA ALA A 56 6.67 -1.69 13.81
C ALA A 56 5.93 -2.72 14.68
N GLY A 57 5.81 -3.94 14.18
CA GLY A 57 5.31 -5.05 14.98
C GLY A 57 6.30 -5.52 16.05
N SER A 58 5.82 -6.35 16.96
CA SER A 58 6.68 -7.04 17.94
C SER A 58 7.45 -8.21 17.29
N PRO A 59 8.53 -8.70 17.92
CA PRO A 59 9.20 -9.92 17.46
C PRO A 59 8.21 -11.08 17.30
N ARG A 60 8.31 -11.83 16.21
CA ARG A 60 7.41 -12.94 15.89
C ARG A 60 8.19 -14.17 15.48
N ALA A 61 7.62 -15.33 15.79
CA ALA A 61 8.04 -16.60 15.22
C ALA A 61 7.03 -17.02 14.14
N VAL A 62 7.51 -17.37 12.97
CA VAL A 62 6.70 -17.78 11.82
C VAL A 62 7.08 -19.20 11.44
N ALA A 63 6.09 -20.07 11.33
CA ALA A 63 6.31 -21.42 10.83
C ALA A 63 6.60 -21.43 9.32
N SER A 64 7.19 -22.53 8.84
CA SER A 64 7.37 -22.78 7.42
C SER A 64 6.04 -22.66 6.67
N ALA A 65 6.07 -22.21 5.43
CA ALA A 65 4.91 -21.86 4.60
C ALA A 65 4.08 -20.65 5.10
N ALA A 66 4.54 -19.95 6.11
CA ALA A 66 3.89 -18.71 6.53
C ALA A 66 4.37 -17.50 5.73
N ASN A 67 3.48 -16.54 5.57
CA ASN A 67 3.78 -15.26 4.95
C ASN A 67 3.89 -14.16 6.01
N ILE A 68 4.69 -13.14 5.76
CA ILE A 68 4.55 -11.87 6.46
C ILE A 68 3.29 -11.20 5.90
N THR A 69 2.26 -11.08 6.74
CA THR A 69 0.94 -10.55 6.35
C THR A 69 0.64 -9.21 7.01
N ASP A 70 1.64 -8.55 7.55
CA ASP A 70 1.49 -7.27 8.23
C ASP A 70 0.93 -6.21 7.28
N VAL A 71 0.11 -5.31 7.83
CA VAL A 71 -0.43 -4.15 7.17
C VAL A 71 0.10 -2.92 7.87
N TYR A 72 0.60 -1.97 7.11
CA TYR A 72 1.12 -0.70 7.61
C TYR A 72 0.32 0.46 7.07
N THR A 73 -0.09 1.37 7.95
CA THR A 73 -0.75 2.62 7.58
C THR A 73 0.28 3.75 7.63
N ASN A 74 0.62 4.31 6.48
CA ASN A 74 1.54 5.43 6.38
C ASN A 74 0.77 6.72 6.03
N THR A 75 0.44 7.50 7.05
CA THR A 75 -0.25 8.80 6.90
C THR A 75 0.72 9.98 6.78
N THR A 76 2.02 9.72 6.67
CA THR A 76 3.04 10.77 6.48
C THR A 76 3.12 11.16 5.00
N ALA A 77 3.79 12.26 4.70
CA ALA A 77 3.98 12.71 3.32
C ALA A 77 5.16 12.01 2.60
N ALA A 78 5.89 11.12 3.29
CA ALA A 78 7.07 10.45 2.75
C ALA A 78 7.00 8.94 2.98
N ALA A 79 7.70 8.17 2.15
CA ALA A 79 7.81 6.73 2.34
C ALA A 79 8.50 6.41 3.68
N VAL A 80 8.01 5.37 4.34
CA VAL A 80 8.56 4.86 5.61
C VAL A 80 9.12 3.47 5.37
N THR A 81 10.29 3.19 5.92
CA THR A 81 10.95 1.90 5.81
C THR A 81 10.68 1.04 7.04
N ILE A 82 10.21 -0.17 6.82
CA ILE A 82 10.07 -1.23 7.82
C ILE A 82 11.13 -2.29 7.54
N THR A 83 11.90 -2.65 8.55
CA THR A 83 12.96 -3.64 8.42
C THR A 83 12.65 -4.85 9.29
N TYR A 84 12.49 -5.99 8.68
CA TYR A 84 12.44 -7.28 9.33
C TYR A 84 13.86 -7.85 9.38
N THR A 85 14.37 -8.17 10.56
CA THR A 85 15.60 -8.93 10.74
C THR A 85 15.21 -10.37 11.04
N VAL A 86 15.42 -11.25 10.07
CA VAL A 86 14.94 -12.63 10.06
C VAL A 86 16.07 -13.58 10.37
N THR A 87 15.85 -14.54 11.26
CA THR A 87 16.73 -15.66 11.56
C THR A 87 16.06 -16.95 11.08
N PRO A 88 16.58 -17.62 10.06
CA PRO A 88 16.04 -18.89 9.59
C PRO A 88 16.58 -20.06 10.43
N ILE A 89 15.75 -21.09 10.62
CA ILE A 89 16.12 -22.36 11.24
C ILE A 89 15.67 -23.46 10.29
N GLY A 90 16.63 -24.16 9.72
CA GLY A 90 16.36 -25.26 8.79
C GLY A 90 15.68 -26.44 9.46
N SER A 91 14.99 -27.26 8.68
CA SER A 91 14.32 -28.47 9.14
C SER A 91 15.26 -29.49 9.79
N ASN A 92 16.56 -29.39 9.52
CA ASN A 92 17.64 -30.14 10.17
C ASN A 92 18.06 -29.61 11.53
N GLY A 93 17.41 -28.52 12.03
CA GLY A 93 17.71 -27.86 13.30
C GLY A 93 18.91 -26.89 13.27
N CYS A 94 19.53 -26.69 12.10
CA CYS A 94 20.62 -25.71 11.97
C CYS A 94 20.08 -24.30 11.84
N THR A 95 20.60 -23.38 12.67
CA THR A 95 20.28 -21.95 12.57
C THR A 95 21.17 -21.29 11.55
N GLY A 96 20.59 -20.56 10.61
CA GLY A 96 21.31 -19.79 9.60
C GLY A 96 21.63 -18.37 10.07
N ASN A 97 22.42 -17.67 9.25
CA ASN A 97 22.73 -16.27 9.46
C ASN A 97 21.48 -15.41 9.28
N THR A 98 21.40 -14.32 10.02
CA THR A 98 20.32 -13.34 9.87
C THR A 98 20.39 -12.63 8.53
N PHE A 99 19.23 -12.38 7.94
CA PHE A 99 19.07 -11.53 6.76
C PHE A 99 17.96 -10.50 7.00
N THR A 100 17.90 -9.49 6.15
CA THR A 100 16.87 -8.45 6.26
C THR A 100 15.85 -8.54 5.12
N VAL A 101 14.59 -8.28 5.45
CA VAL A 101 13.56 -7.91 4.48
C VAL A 101 13.20 -6.45 4.73
N THR A 102 13.60 -5.60 3.81
CA THR A 102 13.36 -4.16 3.88
C THR A 102 12.13 -3.80 3.06
N VAL A 103 11.11 -3.27 3.73
CA VAL A 103 9.83 -2.89 3.13
C VAL A 103 9.74 -1.38 3.06
N THR A 104 9.57 -0.83 1.87
CA THR A 104 9.23 0.57 1.67
C THR A 104 7.71 0.70 1.63
N VAL A 105 7.13 1.40 2.59
CA VAL A 105 5.69 1.69 2.67
C VAL A 105 5.44 3.09 2.12
N ASN A 106 4.89 3.18 0.94
CA ASN A 106 4.52 4.45 0.33
C ASN A 106 3.35 5.09 1.08
N PRO A 107 3.28 6.44 1.17
CA PRO A 107 2.17 7.14 1.82
C PRO A 107 0.87 6.98 1.04
N GLU A 108 -0.25 7.21 1.73
CA GLU A 108 -1.52 7.46 1.06
C GLU A 108 -1.46 8.80 0.32
N PRO A 109 -2.03 8.90 -0.89
CA PRO A 109 -2.22 10.19 -1.54
C PRO A 109 -3.12 11.08 -0.68
N VAL A 110 -2.63 12.25 -0.28
CA VAL A 110 -3.40 13.23 0.50
C VAL A 110 -3.63 14.46 -0.34
N VAL A 111 -4.88 14.74 -0.66
CA VAL A 111 -5.29 15.91 -1.45
C VAL A 111 -6.22 16.78 -0.61
N ALA A 112 -5.93 18.07 -0.56
CA ALA A 112 -6.83 19.03 0.07
C ALA A 112 -8.11 19.21 -0.77
N ASN A 113 -9.23 19.49 -0.09
CA ASN A 113 -10.49 19.78 -0.79
C ASN A 113 -10.31 20.97 -1.74
N GLN A 114 -10.83 20.83 -2.95
CA GLN A 114 -10.80 21.85 -3.97
C GLN A 114 -12.18 22.48 -4.17
N THR A 115 -12.21 23.76 -4.49
CA THR A 115 -13.43 24.49 -4.83
C THR A 115 -13.23 25.22 -6.14
N ILE A 116 -14.08 24.95 -7.10
CA ILE A 116 -14.08 25.57 -8.42
C ILE A 116 -15.49 26.12 -8.72
N THR A 117 -15.53 27.15 -9.54
CA THR A 117 -16.78 27.75 -10.00
C THR A 117 -16.83 27.69 -11.50
N THR A 118 -17.96 27.28 -12.05
CA THR A 118 -18.21 27.26 -13.48
C THR A 118 -19.59 27.85 -13.79
N CYS A 119 -19.83 28.22 -15.04
CA CYS A 119 -21.14 28.62 -15.51
C CYS A 119 -21.95 27.39 -15.94
N SER A 120 -23.28 27.55 -16.02
CA SER A 120 -24.17 26.57 -16.64
C SER A 120 -23.68 26.24 -18.05
N ASP A 121 -23.79 24.98 -18.45
CA ASP A 121 -23.46 24.45 -19.78
C ASP A 121 -21.97 24.57 -20.17
N VAL A 122 -21.09 24.82 -19.23
CA VAL A 122 -19.63 24.84 -19.43
C VAL A 122 -19.01 23.57 -18.83
N ALA A 123 -18.22 22.86 -19.63
CA ALA A 123 -17.48 21.68 -19.16
C ALA A 123 -16.43 22.07 -18.11
N LEU A 124 -16.35 21.26 -17.05
CA LEU A 124 -15.43 21.51 -15.95
C LEU A 124 -13.95 21.45 -16.34
N ASN A 125 -13.55 20.48 -17.14
CA ASN A 125 -12.14 20.25 -17.55
C ASN A 125 -11.14 20.30 -16.38
N TYR A 126 -11.50 19.70 -15.25
CA TYR A 126 -10.69 19.73 -14.05
C TYR A 126 -9.82 18.48 -13.95
N SER A 127 -8.49 18.70 -13.91
CA SER A 127 -7.51 17.59 -13.86
C SER A 127 -7.36 17.05 -12.44
N LEU A 128 -7.63 15.77 -12.26
CA LEU A 128 -7.35 15.05 -10.99
C LEU A 128 -5.86 14.71 -10.88
N ASP A 129 -5.19 14.41 -11.98
CA ASP A 129 -3.75 14.13 -12.01
C ASP A 129 -2.90 15.30 -11.49
N ALA A 130 -3.36 16.52 -11.67
CA ALA A 130 -2.65 17.69 -11.16
C ALA A 130 -2.62 17.78 -9.63
N LEU A 131 -3.45 17.00 -8.95
CA LEU A 131 -3.58 16.99 -7.49
C LEU A 131 -2.77 15.87 -6.83
N ILE A 132 -2.49 14.79 -7.54
CA ILE A 132 -1.84 13.59 -7.03
C ILE A 132 -0.63 13.30 -7.91
N THR A 133 0.55 13.25 -7.29
CA THR A 133 1.79 12.93 -8.01
C THR A 133 1.97 11.41 -8.08
N GLY A 134 1.62 10.83 -9.21
CA GLY A 134 1.86 9.41 -9.49
C GLY A 134 1.50 9.10 -10.94
N ALA A 135 2.37 8.44 -11.67
CA ALA A 135 2.07 8.01 -13.03
C ALA A 135 1.27 6.69 -12.99
N GLY A 136 0.11 6.68 -13.61
CA GLY A 136 -0.71 5.48 -13.72
C GLY A 136 -1.81 5.34 -12.68
N ASP A 137 -2.06 6.38 -11.88
CA ASP A 137 -3.15 6.38 -10.90
C ASP A 137 -4.51 6.31 -11.59
N THR A 138 -5.45 5.66 -10.93
CA THR A 138 -6.84 5.61 -11.36
C THR A 138 -7.73 6.26 -10.30
N TYR A 139 -8.76 6.95 -10.75
CA TYR A 139 -9.66 7.68 -9.87
C TYR A 139 -11.08 7.19 -10.07
N THR A 140 -11.74 6.91 -8.95
CA THR A 140 -13.19 6.72 -8.92
C THR A 140 -13.79 7.85 -8.11
N TYR A 141 -14.93 8.37 -8.55
CA TYR A 141 -15.60 9.40 -7.77
C TYR A 141 -17.12 9.27 -7.81
N SER A 142 -17.73 9.67 -6.72
CA SER A 142 -19.18 9.82 -6.63
C SER A 142 -19.56 11.29 -6.73
N VAL A 143 -20.70 11.56 -7.32
CA VAL A 143 -21.20 12.92 -7.55
C VAL A 143 -22.50 13.12 -6.81
N ALA A 144 -22.60 14.22 -6.08
CA ALA A 144 -23.82 14.65 -5.39
C ALA A 144 -24.16 16.10 -5.75
N SER A 145 -25.44 16.40 -5.86
CA SER A 145 -25.96 17.73 -6.13
C SER A 145 -26.77 18.25 -4.94
N SER A 146 -26.58 19.51 -4.58
CA SER A 146 -27.40 20.18 -3.56
C SER A 146 -28.84 20.43 -4.02
N ASN A 147 -29.10 20.32 -5.34
CA ASN A 147 -30.42 20.39 -5.93
C ASN A 147 -30.55 19.38 -7.07
N ALA A 148 -30.67 18.10 -6.74
CA ALA A 148 -30.72 17.02 -7.71
C ALA A 148 -31.95 17.02 -8.61
N ALA A 149 -33.02 17.71 -8.22
CA ALA A 149 -34.22 17.82 -9.02
C ALA A 149 -34.02 18.74 -10.25
N SER A 150 -33.27 19.82 -10.09
CA SER A 150 -33.02 20.81 -11.15
C SER A 150 -31.66 20.64 -11.81
N VAL A 151 -30.65 20.17 -11.04
CA VAL A 151 -29.30 19.90 -11.54
C VAL A 151 -28.89 18.51 -11.04
N PRO A 152 -29.24 17.45 -11.78
CA PRO A 152 -28.94 16.09 -11.37
C PRO A 152 -27.43 15.82 -11.32
N ALA A 153 -27.03 15.08 -10.31
CA ALA A 153 -25.66 14.57 -10.19
C ALA A 153 -25.46 13.35 -11.11
N GLY A 154 -24.23 13.12 -11.52
CA GLY A 154 -23.86 11.91 -12.25
C GLY A 154 -23.75 10.69 -11.33
N SER A 155 -23.64 9.52 -11.92
CA SER A 155 -23.30 8.28 -11.21
C SER A 155 -21.80 8.21 -10.89
N PRO A 156 -21.37 7.34 -9.95
CA PRO A 156 -19.94 7.09 -9.73
C PRO A 156 -19.21 6.77 -11.03
N ARG A 157 -18.04 7.34 -11.23
CA ARG A 157 -17.23 7.16 -12.45
C ARG A 157 -15.81 6.74 -12.09
N ALA A 158 -15.22 5.94 -12.97
CA ALA A 158 -13.79 5.64 -12.95
C ALA A 158 -13.09 6.51 -13.99
N VAL A 159 -12.05 7.22 -13.59
CA VAL A 159 -11.26 8.11 -14.45
C VAL A 159 -9.82 7.62 -14.42
N ALA A 160 -9.23 7.43 -15.59
CA ALA A 160 -7.82 7.06 -15.67
C ALA A 160 -6.91 8.27 -15.32
N SER A 161 -5.68 7.95 -14.97
CA SER A 161 -4.62 8.94 -14.77
C SER A 161 -4.54 9.90 -15.97
N ALA A 162 -4.26 11.16 -15.72
CA ALA A 162 -4.28 12.26 -16.69
C ALA A 162 -5.68 12.61 -17.27
N ALA A 163 -6.72 12.00 -16.77
CA ALA A 163 -8.08 12.38 -17.16
C ALA A 163 -8.59 13.59 -16.37
N ASN A 164 -9.46 14.33 -17.00
CA ASN A 164 -10.13 15.46 -16.38
C ASN A 164 -11.56 15.10 -16.00
N ILE A 165 -12.10 15.74 -14.98
CA ILE A 165 -13.56 15.78 -14.80
C ILE A 165 -14.10 16.71 -15.87
N THR A 166 -14.81 16.14 -16.84
CA THR A 166 -15.33 16.86 -18.03
C THR A 166 -16.84 17.04 -17.98
N ASP A 167 -17.44 16.86 -16.83
CA ASP A 167 -18.90 16.96 -16.66
C ASP A 167 -19.41 18.36 -17.02
N VAL A 168 -20.59 18.39 -17.61
CA VAL A 168 -21.35 19.60 -17.91
C VAL A 168 -22.61 19.59 -17.06
N TYR A 169 -22.89 20.68 -16.39
CA TYR A 169 -24.08 20.83 -15.57
C TYR A 169 -24.91 22.01 -16.04
N THR A 170 -26.19 21.77 -16.27
CA THR A 170 -27.16 22.82 -16.63
C THR A 170 -27.91 23.27 -15.38
N ASN A 171 -27.71 24.50 -14.97
CA ASN A 171 -28.43 25.10 -13.84
C ASN A 171 -29.43 26.14 -14.34
N THR A 172 -30.69 25.77 -14.35
CA THR A 172 -31.83 26.64 -14.77
C THR A 172 -32.46 27.38 -13.58
N THR A 173 -31.88 27.26 -12.38
CA THR A 173 -32.43 27.94 -11.22
C THR A 173 -31.86 29.35 -11.09
N ASN A 174 -32.49 30.19 -10.23
CA ASN A 174 -32.02 31.55 -9.95
C ASN A 174 -30.94 31.63 -8.87
N ALA A 175 -30.42 30.48 -8.40
CA ALA A 175 -29.42 30.42 -7.34
C ALA A 175 -28.29 29.45 -7.71
N PRO A 176 -27.09 29.63 -7.19
CA PRO A 176 -26.02 28.67 -7.37
C PRO A 176 -26.37 27.28 -6.84
N VAL A 177 -26.01 26.23 -7.57
CA VAL A 177 -26.11 24.84 -7.15
C VAL A 177 -24.73 24.27 -6.97
N THR A 178 -24.50 23.63 -5.82
CA THR A 178 -23.21 22.99 -5.53
C THR A 178 -23.24 21.54 -5.98
N ILE A 179 -22.25 21.17 -6.79
CA ILE A 179 -21.96 19.78 -7.16
C ILE A 179 -20.71 19.36 -6.39
N THR A 180 -20.81 18.27 -5.67
CA THR A 180 -19.69 17.70 -4.91
C THR A 180 -19.22 16.42 -5.57
N ASN A 181 -18.01 16.42 -6.08
CA ASN A 181 -17.30 15.24 -6.55
C ASN A 181 -16.43 14.71 -5.41
N ARG A 182 -16.74 13.53 -4.90
CA ARG A 182 -15.97 12.88 -3.85
C ARG A 182 -15.08 11.81 -4.48
N VAL A 183 -13.79 12.05 -4.44
CA VAL A 183 -12.74 11.16 -4.96
C VAL A 183 -12.08 10.50 -3.76
N PRO A 184 -12.26 9.20 -3.51
CA PRO A 184 -11.47 8.50 -2.52
C PRO A 184 -10.04 8.32 -3.06
N PRO A 185 -9.01 8.41 -2.21
CA PRO A 185 -7.66 8.06 -2.62
C PRO A 185 -7.62 6.59 -3.03
N THR A 186 -6.99 6.28 -4.14
CA THR A 186 -6.67 4.92 -4.58
C THR A 186 -5.16 4.76 -4.53
N SER A 187 -4.71 3.74 -3.83
CA SER A 187 -3.30 3.32 -3.76
C SER A 187 -2.99 2.27 -4.82
#